data_585497d05d9fb8011a38db7219704b4f
#
_entry.id   585497d05d9fb8011a38db7219704b4f
#
_cell.length_a   1.000
_cell.length_b   1.000
_cell.length_c   1.000
_cell.angle_alpha   90.00
_cell.angle_beta   90.00
_cell.angle_gamma   90.00
#
_symmetry.space_group_name_H-M   'P 1'
#
loop_
_entity.id
_entity.type
_entity.pdbx_description
1 polymer ?
#
loop_
_entity_poly.entity_id
_entity_poly.type
_entity_poly.pdbx_seq_one_letter_code
_entity_poly.pdbx_strand_id
1 'polypeptide(L)'
;YDSPPALLDPSDPLVYTRISPPPLLQELGSVILYEYPFNERIRTYLRLEQLFLRLGELIARTDALDHHYALSTIFEVMDVAARADLKSDILKDIEKQKNLLAAYRGNPSISETALESIFSQLDRCFQALNSQNGKAGQSLTENDWLMGIRSRIGIPGGTCGFDLPSYYAWQHHAPEVRQAALEGWASSLAPMAESIFILLKLLRDSGAPQKIAAQDGHFQQNLPSGRTFQLLRLRIDPSLGLIPEISGNRLMVSVRLMRQQSNGHLQASTESAAFELALCA
;
A
#
# COMPACT_ATOMS: atom_id res chain seq x y z
N TYR A 1 31.08 -8.55 -7.10
CA TYR A 1 31.14 -7.83 -5.80
C TYR A 1 29.84 -7.07 -5.67
N ASP A 2 28.84 -7.73 -5.03
CA ASP A 2 27.53 -7.13 -4.73
C ASP A 2 27.72 -6.25 -3.48
N SER A 3 27.51 -4.95 -3.66
CA SER A 3 27.36 -4.02 -2.54
C SER A 3 26.04 -4.31 -1.82
N PRO A 4 26.02 -4.37 -0.48
CA PRO A 4 24.79 -4.58 0.26
C PRO A 4 23.83 -3.38 0.07
N PRO A 5 22.50 -3.60 0.11
CA PRO A 5 21.51 -2.53 0.05
C PRO A 5 21.73 -1.53 1.19
N ALA A 6 21.52 -0.26 0.89
CA ALA A 6 21.64 0.84 1.85
C ALA A 6 20.75 0.59 3.07
N LEU A 7 21.38 0.41 4.23
CA LEU A 7 20.71 0.15 5.49
C LEU A 7 20.10 1.43 6.07
N LEU A 8 18.92 1.28 6.61
CA LEU A 8 18.03 2.23 7.25
C LEU A 8 18.74 3.14 8.27
N ASP A 9 18.38 4.42 8.25
CA ASP A 9 18.70 5.40 9.31
C ASP A 9 17.96 4.98 10.61
N PRO A 10 18.67 4.66 11.71
CA PRO A 10 18.06 4.22 12.95
C PRO A 10 17.37 5.35 13.75
N SER A 11 17.41 6.60 13.27
CA SER A 11 16.88 7.78 13.96
C SER A 11 15.43 8.12 13.63
N ASP A 12 14.72 7.33 12.78
CA ASP A 12 13.34 7.57 12.45
C ASP A 12 12.39 6.84 13.42
N PRO A 13 11.84 7.53 14.45
CA PRO A 13 10.90 6.92 15.38
C PRO A 13 9.55 6.76 14.70
N LEU A 14 9.30 5.58 14.10
CA LEU A 14 7.98 5.18 13.64
C LEU A 14 7.01 5.02 14.83
N VAL A 15 6.65 6.13 15.47
CA VAL A 15 5.51 6.19 16.36
C VAL A 15 4.26 6.37 15.50
N TYR A 16 3.76 5.29 14.93
CA TYR A 16 2.46 5.28 14.26
C TYR A 16 1.33 5.24 15.31
N THR A 17 1.09 6.35 15.99
CA THR A 17 -0.15 6.57 16.74
C THR A 17 -1.24 7.25 15.91
N ARG A 18 -0.94 7.56 14.64
CA ARG A 18 -1.88 8.03 13.61
C ARG A 18 -1.60 7.25 12.33
N ILE A 19 -2.62 6.96 11.54
CA ILE A 19 -2.46 6.51 10.14
C ILE A 19 -1.88 7.72 9.37
N SER A 20 -0.59 7.96 9.53
CA SER A 20 0.12 9.00 8.82
C SER A 20 0.85 8.36 7.64
N PRO A 21 0.72 8.92 6.43
CA PRO A 21 1.42 8.40 5.26
C PRO A 21 2.94 8.40 5.53
N PRO A 22 3.66 7.36 5.12
CA PRO A 22 5.11 7.39 5.16
C PRO A 22 5.64 8.53 4.28
N PRO A 23 6.81 9.14 4.60
CA PRO A 23 7.37 10.28 3.88
C PRO A 23 7.70 10.05 2.40
N LEU A 24 7.41 8.87 1.86
CA LEU A 24 7.64 8.47 0.47
C LEU A 24 6.88 9.29 -0.59
N LEU A 25 5.87 10.09 -0.20
CA LEU A 25 5.14 10.97 -1.13
C LEU A 25 5.80 12.34 -1.34
N GLN A 26 6.80 12.73 -0.53
CA GLN A 26 7.43 14.05 -0.63
C GLN A 26 8.63 14.12 -1.59
N GLU A 27 9.19 13.01 -2.06
CA GLU A 27 10.28 13.00 -3.08
C GLU A 27 9.76 13.02 -4.54
N LEU A 28 8.49 13.24 -4.77
CA LEU A 28 7.81 13.12 -6.07
C LEU A 28 7.91 14.36 -6.97
N GLY A 29 9.04 15.10 -6.93
CA GLY A 29 9.27 16.22 -7.87
C GLY A 29 9.71 15.82 -9.28
N SER A 30 10.26 14.65 -9.51
CA SER A 30 10.96 14.35 -10.77
C SER A 30 10.69 13.00 -11.43
N VAL A 31 10.06 12.03 -10.79
CA VAL A 31 9.84 10.68 -11.37
C VAL A 31 8.48 10.11 -10.97
N ILE A 32 7.82 9.39 -11.89
CA ILE A 32 6.62 8.61 -11.60
C ILE A 32 7.04 7.18 -11.28
N LEU A 33 6.58 6.66 -10.13
CA LEU A 33 6.77 5.28 -9.72
C LEU A 33 5.53 4.44 -10.07
N TYR A 34 5.74 3.38 -10.84
CA TYR A 34 4.75 2.36 -11.13
C TYR A 34 5.13 1.07 -10.41
N GLU A 35 4.15 0.42 -9.78
CA GLU A 35 4.32 -0.86 -9.10
C GLU A 35 3.41 -1.91 -9.74
N TYR A 36 3.99 -3.05 -10.11
CA TYR A 36 3.27 -4.15 -10.72
C TYR A 36 3.42 -5.43 -9.86
N PRO A 37 2.34 -5.91 -9.24
CA PRO A 37 2.35 -7.12 -8.44
C PRO A 37 2.29 -8.37 -9.32
N PHE A 38 3.16 -9.36 -9.06
CA PHE A 38 3.16 -10.64 -9.78
C PHE A 38 2.14 -11.64 -9.25
N ASN A 39 1.52 -11.37 -8.10
CA ASN A 39 0.54 -12.27 -7.48
C ASN A 39 -0.60 -11.50 -6.81
N GLU A 40 -1.73 -12.17 -6.56
CA GLU A 40 -2.93 -11.57 -5.99
C GLU A 40 -2.76 -11.12 -4.53
N ARG A 41 -1.87 -11.76 -3.76
CA ARG A 41 -1.58 -11.36 -2.37
C ARG A 41 -0.96 -9.97 -2.34
N ILE A 42 0.11 -9.75 -3.08
CA ILE A 42 0.76 -8.43 -3.16
C ILE A 42 -0.16 -7.38 -3.78
N ARG A 43 -0.96 -7.77 -4.79
CA ARG A 43 -2.00 -6.88 -5.34
C ARG A 43 -2.98 -6.42 -4.28
N THR A 44 -3.40 -7.31 -3.40
CA THR A 44 -4.30 -7.00 -2.28
C THR A 44 -3.62 -6.07 -1.27
N TYR A 45 -2.33 -6.32 -0.93
CA TYR A 45 -1.59 -5.45 -0.01
C TYR A 45 -1.42 -4.03 -0.57
N LEU A 46 -1.06 -3.89 -1.84
CA LEU A 46 -0.94 -2.57 -2.49
C LEU A 46 -2.28 -1.82 -2.53
N ARG A 47 -3.40 -2.51 -2.78
CA ARG A 47 -4.73 -1.90 -2.72
C ARG A 47 -5.06 -1.41 -1.32
N LEU A 48 -4.82 -2.23 -0.30
CA LEU A 48 -5.06 -1.84 1.09
C LEU A 48 -4.15 -0.71 1.53
N GLU A 49 -2.86 -0.73 1.18
CA GLU A 49 -1.94 0.37 1.43
C GLU A 49 -2.49 1.69 0.86
N GLN A 50 -2.90 1.69 -0.40
CA GLN A 50 -3.48 2.87 -1.04
C GLN A 50 -4.76 3.36 -0.33
N LEU A 51 -5.62 2.44 0.12
CA LEU A 51 -6.80 2.78 0.90
C LEU A 51 -6.45 3.38 2.26
N PHE A 52 -5.46 2.82 2.96
CA PHE A 52 -5.02 3.36 4.25
C PHE A 52 -4.37 4.74 4.13
N LEU A 53 -3.54 4.95 3.09
CA LEU A 53 -2.95 6.26 2.81
C LEU A 53 -4.04 7.31 2.54
N ARG A 54 -5.00 6.99 1.67
CA ARG A 54 -6.17 7.84 1.38
C ARG A 54 -6.97 8.14 2.64
N LEU A 55 -7.22 7.12 3.47
CA LEU A 55 -7.95 7.28 4.72
C LEU A 55 -7.26 8.27 5.67
N GLY A 56 -5.95 8.12 5.86
CA GLY A 56 -5.17 9.02 6.70
C GLY A 56 -5.23 10.47 6.23
N GLU A 57 -5.09 10.70 4.91
CA GLU A 57 -5.22 12.05 4.34
C GLU A 57 -6.61 12.64 4.55
N LEU A 58 -7.67 11.86 4.32
CA LEU A 58 -9.05 12.34 4.42
C LEU A 58 -9.43 12.65 5.88
N ILE A 59 -8.97 11.85 6.84
CA ILE A 59 -9.21 12.11 8.27
C ILE A 59 -8.52 13.41 8.71
N ALA A 60 -7.32 13.69 8.21
CA ALA A 60 -6.57 14.88 8.59
C ALA A 60 -7.18 16.19 8.09
N ARG A 61 -8.07 16.14 7.10
CA ARG A 61 -8.77 17.31 6.57
C ARG A 61 -9.93 17.71 7.49
N THR A 62 -10.52 18.90 7.25
CA THR A 62 -11.58 19.47 8.11
C THR A 62 -12.95 19.49 7.44
N ASP A 63 -13.02 19.33 6.11
CA ASP A 63 -14.28 19.40 5.37
C ASP A 63 -15.16 18.17 5.61
N ALA A 64 -16.47 18.37 5.72
CA ALA A 64 -17.42 17.29 5.93
C ALA A 64 -17.50 16.32 4.74
N LEU A 65 -17.22 16.80 3.53
CA LEU A 65 -17.18 15.98 2.32
C LEU A 65 -15.95 15.06 2.33
N ASP A 66 -14.78 15.56 2.76
CA ASP A 66 -13.60 14.72 2.93
C ASP A 66 -13.86 13.61 3.96
N HIS A 67 -14.57 13.92 5.06
CA HIS A 67 -14.96 12.93 6.07
C HIS A 67 -16.01 11.93 5.56
N HIS A 68 -16.89 12.33 4.62
CA HIS A 68 -17.75 11.39 3.90
C HIS A 68 -16.93 10.37 3.11
N TYR A 69 -15.93 10.84 2.37
CA TYR A 69 -15.03 9.94 1.62
C TYR A 69 -14.12 9.13 2.53
N ALA A 70 -13.77 9.61 3.74
CA ALA A 70 -13.08 8.81 4.76
C ALA A 70 -13.93 7.61 5.19
N LEU A 71 -15.23 7.81 5.47
CA LEU A 71 -16.17 6.71 5.78
C LEU A 71 -16.29 5.73 4.61
N SER A 72 -16.44 6.23 3.38
CA SER A 72 -16.44 5.38 2.18
C SER A 72 -15.18 4.53 2.09
N THR A 73 -14.02 5.12 2.40
CA THR A 73 -12.73 4.41 2.39
C THR A 73 -12.67 3.34 3.49
N ILE A 74 -13.20 3.59 4.69
CA ILE A 74 -13.30 2.57 5.73
C ILE A 74 -14.11 1.36 5.22
N PHE A 75 -15.23 1.59 4.56
CA PHE A 75 -16.06 0.52 4.01
C PHE A 75 -15.35 -0.24 2.89
N GLU A 76 -14.62 0.43 2.00
CA GLU A 76 -13.80 -0.23 1.00
C GLU A 76 -12.69 -1.11 1.62
N VAL A 77 -12.04 -0.64 2.71
CA VAL A 77 -11.08 -1.45 3.47
C VAL A 77 -11.76 -2.70 4.05
N MET A 78 -12.95 -2.53 4.66
CA MET A 78 -13.71 -3.65 5.21
C MET A 78 -14.07 -4.67 4.12
N ASP A 79 -14.44 -4.23 2.91
CA ASP A 79 -14.78 -5.11 1.79
C ASP A 79 -13.59 -5.95 1.32
N VAL A 80 -12.41 -5.32 1.23
CA VAL A 80 -11.17 -6.04 0.88
C VAL A 80 -10.73 -6.96 2.03
N ALA A 81 -10.85 -6.51 3.29
CA ALA A 81 -10.47 -7.26 4.49
C ALA A 81 -11.43 -8.41 4.82
N ALA A 82 -12.65 -8.40 4.29
CA ALA A 82 -13.64 -9.47 4.49
C ALA A 82 -13.21 -10.82 3.91
N ARG A 83 -12.18 -10.86 3.05
CA ARG A 83 -11.63 -12.11 2.51
C ARG A 83 -11.13 -13.01 3.64
N ALA A 84 -11.55 -14.28 3.60
CA ALA A 84 -11.38 -15.21 4.73
C ALA A 84 -9.93 -15.41 5.17
N ASP A 85 -8.97 -15.36 4.22
CA ASP A 85 -7.58 -15.76 4.46
C ASP A 85 -6.61 -14.60 4.70
N LEU A 86 -7.06 -13.33 4.54
CA LEU A 86 -6.15 -12.18 4.54
C LEU A 86 -5.34 -12.07 5.85
N LYS A 87 -5.99 -12.17 7.01
CA LYS A 87 -5.31 -12.11 8.32
C LYS A 87 -4.27 -13.22 8.45
N SER A 88 -4.64 -14.46 8.11
CA SER A 88 -3.72 -15.59 8.19
C SER A 88 -2.56 -15.47 7.21
N ASP A 89 -2.80 -14.91 6.04
CA ASP A 89 -1.76 -14.66 5.04
C ASP A 89 -0.76 -13.61 5.51
N ILE A 90 -1.23 -12.51 6.10
CA ILE A 90 -0.35 -11.47 6.67
C ILE A 90 0.50 -12.06 7.80
N LEU A 91 -0.10 -12.83 8.74
CA LEU A 91 0.64 -13.46 9.84
C LEU A 91 1.72 -14.42 9.33
N LYS A 92 1.42 -15.24 8.32
CA LYS A 92 2.40 -16.14 7.67
C LYS A 92 3.52 -15.37 6.98
N ASP A 93 3.19 -14.26 6.33
CA ASP A 93 4.19 -13.43 5.66
C ASP A 93 5.11 -12.73 6.67
N ILE A 94 4.59 -12.28 7.82
CA ILE A 94 5.40 -11.73 8.92
C ILE A 94 6.37 -12.81 9.45
N GLU A 95 5.88 -14.02 9.73
CA GLU A 95 6.75 -15.12 10.19
C GLU A 95 7.81 -15.49 9.15
N LYS A 96 7.44 -15.54 7.87
CA LYS A 96 8.38 -15.77 6.78
C LYS A 96 9.47 -14.70 6.75
N GLN A 97 9.12 -13.42 6.88
CA GLN A 97 10.10 -12.33 6.90
C GLN A 97 11.03 -12.43 8.12
N LYS A 98 10.51 -12.74 9.31
CA LYS A 98 11.32 -12.98 10.50
C LYS A 98 12.34 -14.10 10.27
N ASN A 99 11.92 -15.23 9.68
CA ASN A 99 12.81 -16.34 9.38
C ASN A 99 13.89 -15.97 8.36
N LEU A 100 13.57 -15.19 7.32
CA LEU A 100 14.54 -14.70 6.36
C LEU A 100 15.56 -13.76 7.00
N LEU A 101 15.10 -12.84 7.83
CA LEU A 101 15.97 -11.88 8.54
C LEU A 101 16.84 -12.56 9.60
N ALA A 102 16.37 -13.64 10.21
CA ALA A 102 17.17 -14.41 11.19
C ALA A 102 18.48 -14.97 10.61
N ALA A 103 18.50 -15.27 9.30
CA ALA A 103 19.71 -15.72 8.61
C ALA A 103 20.82 -14.64 8.52
N TYR A 104 20.48 -13.39 8.76
CA TYR A 104 21.43 -12.26 8.75
C TYR A 104 22.05 -11.97 10.12
N ARG A 105 21.63 -12.65 11.20
CA ARG A 105 22.20 -12.47 12.55
C ARG A 105 23.67 -12.89 12.54
N GLY A 106 24.51 -12.08 13.19
CA GLY A 106 25.95 -12.31 13.25
C GLY A 106 26.70 -11.99 11.95
N ASN A 107 26.06 -11.43 10.93
CA ASN A 107 26.76 -10.97 9.73
C ASN A 107 27.40 -9.59 10.01
N PRO A 108 28.74 -9.47 9.96
CA PRO A 108 29.45 -8.23 10.29
C PRO A 108 29.14 -7.06 9.36
N SER A 109 28.54 -7.31 8.19
CA SER A 109 28.14 -6.28 7.22
C SER A 109 26.76 -5.69 7.52
N ILE A 110 26.04 -6.20 8.53
CA ILE A 110 24.68 -5.78 8.87
C ILE A 110 24.65 -5.22 10.29
N SER A 111 24.03 -4.07 10.48
CA SER A 111 23.81 -3.50 11.79
C SER A 111 22.87 -4.36 12.61
N GLU A 112 23.36 -4.97 13.67
CA GLU A 112 22.55 -5.79 14.60
C GLU A 112 21.42 -4.95 15.22
N THR A 113 21.69 -3.68 15.55
CA THR A 113 20.68 -2.77 16.10
C THR A 113 19.54 -2.52 15.13
N ALA A 114 19.84 -2.30 13.84
CA ALA A 114 18.83 -2.11 12.80
C ALA A 114 18.02 -3.40 12.60
N LEU A 115 18.69 -4.55 12.60
CA LEU A 115 18.05 -5.86 12.48
C LEU A 115 17.06 -6.11 13.63
N GLU A 116 17.49 -5.91 14.89
CA GLU A 116 16.64 -6.07 16.07
C GLU A 116 15.46 -5.07 16.09
N SER A 117 15.65 -3.86 15.57
CA SER A 117 14.53 -2.90 15.41
C SER A 117 13.45 -3.44 14.48
N ILE A 118 13.85 -4.02 13.33
CA ILE A 118 12.90 -4.64 12.39
C ILE A 118 12.22 -5.86 13.02
N PHE A 119 12.95 -6.72 13.73
CA PHE A 119 12.36 -7.84 14.47
C PHE A 119 11.32 -7.37 15.46
N SER A 120 11.62 -6.34 16.25
CA SER A 120 10.70 -5.78 17.24
C SER A 120 9.44 -5.20 16.58
N GLN A 121 9.55 -4.60 15.40
CA GLN A 121 8.40 -4.09 14.64
C GLN A 121 7.54 -5.25 14.12
N LEU A 122 8.14 -6.29 13.52
CA LEU A 122 7.43 -7.46 13.04
C LEU A 122 6.73 -8.21 14.18
N ASP A 123 7.36 -8.34 15.35
CA ASP A 123 6.75 -8.96 16.53
C ASP A 123 5.55 -8.17 17.04
N ARG A 124 5.65 -6.85 17.12
CA ARG A 124 4.52 -5.98 17.49
C ARG A 124 3.36 -6.12 16.52
N CYS A 125 3.63 -6.07 15.21
CA CYS A 125 2.60 -6.25 14.20
C CYS A 125 1.93 -7.63 14.32
N PHE A 126 2.73 -8.68 14.48
CA PHE A 126 2.22 -10.04 14.67
C PHE A 126 1.30 -10.15 15.89
N GLN A 127 1.77 -9.68 17.05
CA GLN A 127 0.99 -9.74 18.28
C GLN A 127 -0.31 -8.92 18.20
N ALA A 128 -0.21 -7.69 17.70
CA ALA A 128 -1.36 -6.81 17.57
C ALA A 128 -2.41 -7.38 16.61
N LEU A 129 -2.00 -7.91 15.46
CA LEU A 129 -2.93 -8.52 14.50
C LEU A 129 -3.48 -9.86 15.00
N ASN A 130 -2.64 -10.70 15.63
CA ASN A 130 -3.04 -12.01 16.14
C ASN A 130 -4.03 -11.92 17.30
N SER A 131 -3.88 -10.92 18.19
CA SER A 131 -4.76 -10.69 19.33
C SER A 131 -6.17 -10.22 18.96
N GLN A 132 -6.37 -9.69 17.75
CA GLN A 132 -7.69 -9.31 17.27
C GLN A 132 -8.59 -10.55 17.09
N ASN A 133 -9.76 -10.56 17.71
CA ASN A 133 -10.74 -11.60 17.49
C ASN A 133 -11.41 -11.43 16.12
N GLY A 134 -11.57 -12.54 15.38
CA GLY A 134 -12.25 -12.54 14.09
C GLY A 134 -11.44 -11.87 12.97
N LYS A 135 -12.16 -11.32 12.00
CA LYS A 135 -11.59 -10.60 10.85
C LYS A 135 -11.23 -9.16 11.23
N ALA A 136 -10.25 -8.59 10.55
CA ALA A 136 -9.94 -7.17 10.74
C ALA A 136 -11.17 -6.30 10.44
N GLY A 137 -11.46 -5.34 11.32
CA GLY A 137 -12.65 -4.49 11.21
C GLY A 137 -13.97 -5.16 11.57
N GLN A 138 -13.97 -6.35 12.16
CA GLN A 138 -15.21 -7.02 12.58
C GLN A 138 -16.02 -6.18 13.58
N SER A 139 -15.35 -5.51 14.51
CA SER A 139 -16.00 -4.60 15.47
C SER A 139 -16.77 -3.46 14.80
N LEU A 140 -16.41 -3.05 13.60
CA LEU A 140 -17.12 -2.04 12.82
C LEU A 140 -18.46 -2.57 12.29
N THR A 141 -18.57 -3.88 12.06
CA THR A 141 -19.82 -4.50 11.60
C THR A 141 -20.88 -4.59 12.69
N GLU A 142 -20.48 -4.45 13.96
CA GLU A 142 -21.36 -4.42 15.12
C GLU A 142 -21.93 -3.01 15.39
N ASN A 143 -21.46 -2.00 14.66
CA ASN A 143 -21.94 -0.64 14.77
C ASN A 143 -23.11 -0.40 13.77
N ASP A 144 -24.33 -0.43 14.27
CA ASP A 144 -25.55 -0.28 13.46
C ASP A 144 -25.58 1.04 12.71
N TRP A 145 -25.06 2.13 13.29
CA TRP A 145 -25.02 3.44 12.66
C TRP A 145 -24.09 3.40 11.43
N LEU A 146 -22.89 2.83 11.56
CA LEU A 146 -21.95 2.65 10.43
C LEU A 146 -22.56 1.74 9.36
N MET A 147 -23.19 0.64 9.75
CA MET A 147 -23.81 -0.30 8.81
C MET A 147 -25.01 0.33 8.10
N GLY A 148 -25.75 1.20 8.77
CA GLY A 148 -26.81 2.02 8.15
C GLY A 148 -26.29 2.90 7.03
N ILE A 149 -25.17 3.60 7.26
CA ILE A 149 -24.52 4.45 6.23
C ILE A 149 -23.97 3.57 5.10
N ARG A 150 -23.24 2.48 5.45
CA ARG A 150 -22.66 1.55 4.47
C ARG A 150 -23.69 1.00 3.50
N SER A 151 -24.89 0.69 3.96
CA SER A 151 -25.97 0.17 3.12
C SER A 151 -26.49 1.18 2.09
N ARG A 152 -26.27 2.48 2.32
CA ARG A 152 -26.79 3.58 1.52
C ARG A 152 -25.73 4.30 0.68
N ILE A 153 -24.47 4.27 1.11
CA ILE A 153 -23.39 5.07 0.49
C ILE A 153 -23.14 4.70 -0.99
N GLY A 154 -23.43 3.47 -1.37
CA GLY A 154 -23.34 3.00 -2.76
C GLY A 154 -24.56 3.32 -3.63
N ILE A 155 -25.62 3.88 -3.05
CA ILE A 155 -26.84 4.27 -3.77
C ILE A 155 -26.68 5.72 -4.24
N PRO A 156 -26.91 6.06 -5.50
CA PRO A 156 -26.86 7.43 -5.96
C PRO A 156 -27.79 8.35 -5.13
N GLY A 157 -27.19 9.35 -4.43
CA GLY A 157 -27.93 10.23 -3.52
C GLY A 157 -28.45 9.58 -2.23
N GLY A 158 -28.11 8.33 -1.94
CA GLY A 158 -28.62 7.56 -0.79
C GLY A 158 -28.19 8.05 0.59
N THR A 159 -27.32 9.06 0.67
CA THR A 159 -26.87 9.67 1.93
C THR A 159 -27.49 11.05 2.19
N CYS A 160 -28.59 11.39 1.51
CA CYS A 160 -29.31 12.62 1.75
C CYS A 160 -29.86 12.69 3.18
N GLY A 161 -30.04 13.92 3.69
CA GLY A 161 -30.47 14.16 5.08
C GLY A 161 -31.83 13.56 5.43
N PHE A 162 -32.74 13.38 4.46
CA PHE A 162 -34.02 12.72 4.69
C PHE A 162 -33.94 11.20 4.76
N ASP A 163 -32.91 10.58 4.12
CA ASP A 163 -32.67 9.14 4.19
C ASP A 163 -31.85 8.76 5.45
N LEU A 164 -30.87 9.60 5.80
CA LEU A 164 -29.95 9.38 6.92
C LEU A 164 -29.85 10.63 7.82
N PRO A 165 -30.88 11.00 8.57
CA PRO A 165 -30.88 12.23 9.35
C PRO A 165 -29.80 12.26 10.44
N SER A 166 -29.46 11.15 11.07
CA SER A 166 -28.38 11.07 12.07
C SER A 166 -26.99 11.26 11.44
N TYR A 167 -26.79 10.76 10.23
CA TYR A 167 -25.57 10.98 9.48
C TYR A 167 -25.44 12.45 9.02
N TYR A 168 -26.54 13.04 8.56
CA TYR A 168 -26.59 14.45 8.21
C TYR A 168 -26.25 15.34 9.42
N ALA A 169 -26.80 15.05 10.60
CA ALA A 169 -26.44 15.73 11.84
C ALA A 169 -24.95 15.59 12.17
N TRP A 170 -24.39 14.38 12.04
CA TRP A 170 -22.96 14.14 12.26
C TRP A 170 -22.07 14.97 11.32
N GLN A 171 -22.44 15.14 10.07
CA GLN A 171 -21.70 15.98 9.12
C GLN A 171 -21.62 17.46 9.54
N HIS A 172 -22.56 17.92 10.39
CA HIS A 172 -22.60 19.30 10.94
C HIS A 172 -21.88 19.45 12.27
N HIS A 173 -21.31 18.38 12.84
CA HIS A 173 -20.45 18.50 14.01
C HIS A 173 -19.16 19.27 13.67
N ALA A 174 -18.47 19.78 14.69
CA ALA A 174 -17.16 20.37 14.54
C ALA A 174 -16.16 19.38 13.94
N PRO A 175 -15.18 19.84 13.13
CA PRO A 175 -14.22 18.96 12.47
C PRO A 175 -13.52 17.99 13.43
N GLU A 176 -13.12 18.46 14.62
CA GLU A 176 -12.42 17.69 15.64
C GLU A 176 -13.26 16.51 16.15
N VAL A 177 -14.58 16.71 16.28
CA VAL A 177 -15.51 15.64 16.69
C VAL A 177 -15.62 14.57 15.62
N ARG A 178 -15.70 14.97 14.35
CA ARG A 178 -15.75 14.04 13.23
C ARG A 178 -14.42 13.28 13.06
N GLN A 179 -13.29 13.98 13.21
CA GLN A 179 -11.94 13.38 13.17
C GLN A 179 -11.77 12.33 14.27
N ALA A 180 -12.11 12.68 15.52
CA ALA A 180 -12.02 11.74 16.64
C ALA A 180 -12.88 10.48 16.43
N ALA A 181 -14.08 10.63 15.85
CA ALA A 181 -14.93 9.49 15.50
C ALA A 181 -14.28 8.61 14.42
N LEU A 182 -13.78 9.21 13.34
CA LEU A 182 -13.09 8.50 12.24
C LEU A 182 -11.82 7.80 12.72
N GLU A 183 -11.00 8.46 13.53
CA GLU A 183 -9.81 7.88 14.17
C GLU A 183 -10.19 6.68 15.04
N GLY A 184 -11.26 6.80 15.84
CA GLY A 184 -11.78 5.70 16.65
C GLY A 184 -12.17 4.48 15.81
N TRP A 185 -12.86 4.66 14.71
CA TRP A 185 -13.22 3.55 13.80
C TRP A 185 -12.01 2.99 13.07
N ALA A 186 -11.12 3.84 12.57
CA ALA A 186 -9.91 3.43 11.87
C ALA A 186 -8.92 2.67 12.77
N SER A 187 -8.92 2.92 14.09
CA SER A 187 -8.01 2.27 15.04
C SER A 187 -8.14 0.76 15.07
N SER A 188 -9.35 0.22 14.83
CA SER A 188 -9.57 -1.22 14.72
C SER A 188 -8.90 -1.87 13.50
N LEU A 189 -8.55 -1.08 12.50
CA LEU A 189 -7.90 -1.51 11.26
C LEU A 189 -6.37 -1.28 11.31
N ALA A 190 -5.86 -0.51 12.29
CA ALA A 190 -4.45 -0.13 12.40
C ALA A 190 -3.48 -1.34 12.44
N PRO A 191 -3.73 -2.44 13.20
CA PRO A 191 -2.82 -3.59 13.20
C PRO A 191 -2.62 -4.23 11.82
N MET A 192 -3.68 -4.24 10.99
CA MET A 192 -3.57 -4.72 9.61
C MET A 192 -2.79 -3.74 8.73
N ALA A 193 -3.04 -2.44 8.87
CA ALA A 193 -2.33 -1.40 8.12
C ALA A 193 -0.83 -1.44 8.40
N GLU A 194 -0.42 -1.44 9.67
CA GLU A 194 0.98 -1.49 10.10
C GLU A 194 1.69 -2.74 9.57
N SER A 195 1.01 -3.89 9.64
CA SER A 195 1.54 -5.15 9.13
C SER A 195 1.78 -5.11 7.61
N ILE A 196 0.85 -4.54 6.85
CA ILE A 196 0.98 -4.41 5.39
C ILE A 196 2.09 -3.43 5.04
N PHE A 197 2.17 -2.28 5.73
CA PHE A 197 3.20 -1.28 5.47
C PHE A 197 4.61 -1.84 5.67
N ILE A 198 4.87 -2.55 6.79
CA ILE A 198 6.19 -3.14 7.02
C ILE A 198 6.51 -4.24 6.01
N LEU A 199 5.56 -5.11 5.67
CA LEU A 199 5.77 -6.17 4.68
C LEU A 199 6.07 -5.61 3.28
N LEU A 200 5.33 -4.60 2.85
CA LEU A 200 5.58 -3.94 1.56
C LEU A 200 6.89 -3.16 1.56
N LYS A 201 7.25 -2.50 2.68
CA LYS A 201 8.54 -1.85 2.82
C LYS A 201 9.68 -2.85 2.64
N LEU A 202 9.69 -3.94 3.38
CA LEU A 202 10.72 -4.98 3.29
C LEU A 202 10.79 -5.60 1.88
N LEU A 203 9.64 -5.81 1.25
CA LEU A 203 9.58 -6.29 -0.13
C LEU A 203 10.23 -5.29 -1.09
N ARG A 204 9.90 -4.00 -0.99
CA ARG A 204 10.48 -2.94 -1.83
C ARG A 204 11.98 -2.81 -1.65
N ASP A 205 12.45 -2.94 -0.42
CA ASP A 205 13.87 -2.84 -0.06
C ASP A 205 14.68 -4.05 -0.56
N SER A 206 14.05 -5.17 -0.91
CA SER A 206 14.71 -6.35 -1.50
C SER A 206 15.12 -6.17 -2.97
N GLY A 207 14.64 -5.13 -3.64
CA GLY A 207 14.88 -4.87 -5.07
C GLY A 207 15.98 -3.83 -5.30
N ALA A 208 16.96 -4.15 -6.14
CA ALA A 208 17.98 -3.20 -6.58
C ALA A 208 17.55 -2.52 -7.91
N PRO A 209 17.44 -1.18 -7.98
CA PRO A 209 17.11 -0.48 -9.21
C PRO A 209 18.22 -0.64 -10.26
N GLN A 210 17.81 -0.90 -11.49
CA GLN A 210 18.67 -1.00 -12.65
C GLN A 210 18.18 -0.03 -13.73
N LYS A 211 19.09 0.68 -14.38
CA LYS A 211 18.77 1.52 -15.54
C LYS A 211 18.54 0.64 -16.75
N ILE A 212 17.37 0.76 -17.35
CA ILE A 212 16.92 -0.01 -18.51
C ILE A 212 16.64 0.96 -19.64
N ALA A 213 17.00 0.57 -20.87
CA ALA A 213 16.60 1.26 -22.09
C ALA A 213 15.57 0.39 -22.83
N ALA A 214 14.36 0.90 -23.01
CA ALA A 214 13.40 0.32 -23.93
C ALA A 214 13.80 0.74 -25.36
N GLN A 215 13.93 -0.25 -26.24
CA GLN A 215 14.16 0.00 -27.66
C GLN A 215 12.81 -0.04 -28.38
N ASP A 216 12.58 0.91 -29.27
CA ASP A 216 11.33 1.04 -30.02
C ASP A 216 10.08 0.95 -29.13
N GLY A 217 10.15 1.58 -27.94
CA GLY A 217 9.07 1.59 -26.96
C GLY A 217 8.81 0.26 -26.25
N HIS A 218 9.68 -0.74 -26.40
CA HIS A 218 9.47 -2.07 -25.84
C HIS A 218 10.70 -2.57 -25.05
N PHE A 219 10.45 -3.19 -23.91
CA PHE A 219 11.44 -3.93 -23.12
C PHE A 219 10.88 -5.26 -22.69
N GLN A 220 11.69 -6.31 -22.78
CA GLN A 220 11.34 -7.65 -22.33
C GLN A 220 12.55 -8.30 -21.68
N GLN A 221 12.32 -8.99 -20.56
CA GLN A 221 13.35 -9.71 -19.83
C GLN A 221 12.83 -11.05 -19.34
N ASN A 222 13.61 -12.12 -19.56
CA ASN A 222 13.38 -13.40 -18.92
C ASN A 222 13.81 -13.33 -17.45
N LEU A 223 12.99 -13.89 -16.58
CA LEU A 223 13.26 -13.94 -15.15
C LEU A 223 14.07 -15.20 -14.83
N PRO A 224 15.08 -15.11 -13.94
CA PRO A 224 15.90 -16.26 -13.58
C PRO A 224 15.07 -17.35 -12.90
N SER A 225 15.28 -18.58 -13.32
CA SER A 225 14.70 -19.76 -12.68
C SER A 225 15.26 -19.92 -11.25
N GLY A 226 14.38 -20.22 -10.29
CA GLY A 226 14.77 -20.43 -8.88
C GLY A 226 14.57 -19.23 -7.97
N ARG A 227 14.25 -18.04 -8.50
CA ARG A 227 13.87 -16.86 -7.71
C ARG A 227 12.44 -16.45 -8.07
N THR A 228 11.59 -16.29 -7.06
CA THR A 228 10.21 -15.85 -7.26
C THR A 228 10.09 -14.37 -6.94
N PHE A 229 9.91 -13.55 -7.97
CA PHE A 229 9.65 -12.13 -7.79
C PHE A 229 8.17 -11.89 -7.46
N GLN A 230 7.92 -10.97 -6.56
CA GLN A 230 6.59 -10.64 -6.06
C GLN A 230 6.11 -9.26 -6.52
N LEU A 231 7.05 -8.32 -6.72
CA LEU A 231 6.77 -6.95 -7.12
C LEU A 231 7.80 -6.45 -8.13
N LEU A 232 7.34 -5.76 -9.16
CA LEU A 232 8.18 -4.96 -10.03
C LEU A 232 7.93 -3.49 -9.72
N ARG A 233 9.00 -2.70 -9.64
CA ARG A 233 8.96 -1.24 -9.50
C ARG A 233 9.63 -0.61 -10.70
N LEU A 234 8.95 0.33 -11.34
CA LEU A 234 9.43 1.06 -12.50
C LEU A 234 9.34 2.56 -12.23
N ARG A 235 10.47 3.27 -12.38
CA ARG A 235 10.53 4.72 -12.27
C ARG A 235 10.82 5.32 -13.64
N ILE A 236 10.00 6.26 -14.06
CA ILE A 236 10.12 6.95 -15.35
C ILE A 236 9.96 8.45 -15.18
N ASP A 237 10.71 9.23 -15.96
CA ASP A 237 10.63 10.68 -15.98
C ASP A 237 9.28 11.13 -16.59
N PRO A 238 8.45 11.91 -15.88
CA PRO A 238 7.16 12.39 -16.38
C PRO A 238 7.30 13.31 -17.60
N SER A 239 8.44 13.97 -17.78
CA SER A 239 8.68 14.86 -18.93
C SER A 239 8.65 14.13 -20.27
N LEU A 240 8.88 12.80 -20.27
CA LEU A 240 8.79 11.97 -21.47
C LEU A 240 7.34 11.80 -21.96
N GLY A 241 6.33 12.04 -21.11
CA GLY A 241 4.93 11.82 -21.45
C GLY A 241 4.61 10.38 -21.83
N LEU A 242 5.42 9.42 -21.34
CA LEU A 242 5.27 7.98 -21.60
C LEU A 242 4.68 7.26 -20.40
N ILE A 243 3.77 6.32 -20.67
CA ILE A 243 3.06 5.53 -19.68
C ILE A 243 3.48 4.07 -19.89
N PRO A 244 4.07 3.40 -18.88
CA PRO A 244 4.45 2.00 -18.99
C PRO A 244 3.23 1.08 -18.82
N GLU A 245 2.93 0.28 -19.82
CA GLU A 245 2.03 -0.86 -19.73
C GLU A 245 2.87 -2.08 -19.36
N ILE A 246 2.69 -2.56 -18.12
CA ILE A 246 3.51 -3.63 -17.56
C ILE A 246 2.71 -4.94 -17.58
N SER A 247 3.33 -6.01 -18.06
CA SER A 247 2.82 -7.37 -17.96
C SER A 247 3.93 -8.31 -17.50
N GLY A 248 3.58 -9.35 -16.78
CA GLY A 248 4.58 -10.28 -16.28
C GLY A 248 3.97 -11.56 -15.71
N ASN A 249 4.79 -12.58 -15.70
CA ASN A 249 4.50 -13.88 -15.10
C ASN A 249 5.78 -14.43 -14.44
N ARG A 250 5.79 -15.72 -14.07
CA ARG A 250 6.95 -16.34 -13.41
C ARG A 250 8.21 -16.45 -14.29
N LEU A 251 8.07 -16.35 -15.62
CA LEU A 251 9.14 -16.60 -16.58
C LEU A 251 9.69 -15.32 -17.18
N MET A 252 8.84 -14.29 -17.32
CA MET A 252 9.23 -13.09 -18.04
C MET A 252 8.43 -11.87 -17.56
N VAL A 253 9.02 -10.71 -17.80
CA VAL A 253 8.39 -9.40 -17.68
C VAL A 253 8.50 -8.67 -19.03
N SER A 254 7.44 -7.93 -19.36
CA SER A 254 7.38 -7.07 -20.54
C SER A 254 6.86 -5.70 -20.14
N VAL A 255 7.49 -4.65 -20.67
CA VAL A 255 7.08 -3.25 -20.52
C VAL A 255 6.89 -2.68 -21.92
N ARG A 256 5.72 -2.15 -22.18
CA ARG A 256 5.38 -1.41 -23.40
C ARG A 256 5.15 0.03 -23.03
N LEU A 257 5.87 0.94 -23.70
CA LEU A 257 5.69 2.37 -23.48
C LEU A 257 4.55 2.87 -24.36
N MET A 258 3.57 3.51 -23.71
CA MET A 258 2.38 4.04 -24.35
C MET A 258 2.39 5.57 -24.27
N ARG A 259 1.77 6.23 -25.24
CA ARG A 259 1.52 7.67 -25.21
C ARG A 259 0.01 7.92 -25.24
N GLN A 260 -0.45 8.79 -24.34
CA GLN A 260 -1.86 9.19 -24.32
C GLN A 260 -2.10 10.26 -25.40
N GLN A 261 -3.09 10.01 -26.25
CA GLN A 261 -3.55 10.94 -27.28
C GLN A 261 -4.52 11.95 -26.66
N SER A 262 -4.77 13.07 -27.39
CA SER A 262 -5.70 14.14 -26.95
C SER A 262 -7.12 13.64 -26.70
N ASN A 263 -7.54 12.55 -27.33
CA ASN A 263 -8.85 11.90 -27.14
C ASN A 263 -8.86 10.91 -25.96
N GLY A 264 -7.75 10.80 -25.20
CA GLY A 264 -7.61 9.91 -24.05
C GLY A 264 -7.17 8.47 -24.41
N HIS A 265 -7.12 8.07 -25.69
CA HIS A 265 -6.65 6.75 -26.08
C HIS A 265 -5.14 6.59 -25.85
N LEU A 266 -4.73 5.38 -25.42
CA LEU A 266 -3.33 5.00 -25.33
C LEU A 266 -2.89 4.34 -26.64
N GLN A 267 -1.80 4.86 -27.20
CA GLN A 267 -1.16 4.31 -28.40
C GLN A 267 0.26 3.86 -28.06
N ALA A 268 0.69 2.72 -28.60
CA ALA A 268 2.05 2.24 -28.44
C ALA A 268 3.04 3.28 -29.00
N SER A 269 4.05 3.64 -28.21
CA SER A 269 5.14 4.49 -28.64
C SER A 269 6.25 3.64 -29.27
N THR A 270 6.86 4.14 -30.30
CA THR A 270 8.08 3.57 -30.91
C THR A 270 9.34 4.32 -30.45
N GLU A 271 9.19 5.25 -29.50
CA GLU A 271 10.33 6.03 -28.98
C GLU A 271 11.15 5.17 -28.02
N SER A 272 12.45 5.16 -28.20
CA SER A 272 13.38 4.58 -27.23
C SER A 272 13.49 5.50 -26.02
N ALA A 273 13.31 4.94 -24.82
CA ALA A 273 13.39 5.71 -23.57
C ALA A 273 14.04 4.90 -22.46
N ALA A 274 14.67 5.63 -21.53
CA ALA A 274 15.27 5.02 -20.35
C ALA A 274 14.34 5.15 -19.14
N PHE A 275 14.35 4.12 -18.29
CA PHE A 275 13.68 4.09 -17.00
C PHE A 275 14.48 3.24 -16.00
N GLU A 276 14.17 3.37 -14.73
CA GLU A 276 14.71 2.47 -13.70
C GLU A 276 13.72 1.36 -13.40
N LEU A 277 14.22 0.12 -13.29
CA LEU A 277 13.42 -1.06 -12.98
C LEU A 277 14.05 -1.82 -11.83
N ALA A 278 13.26 -2.19 -10.83
CA ALA A 278 13.66 -3.07 -9.73
C ALA A 278 12.69 -4.25 -9.64
N LEU A 279 13.26 -5.45 -9.49
CA LEU A 279 12.50 -6.68 -9.23
C LEU A 279 12.69 -7.06 -7.76
N CYS A 280 11.58 -7.14 -7.02
CA CYS A 280 11.53 -7.42 -5.58
C CYS A 280 11.01 -8.84 -5.34
N ALA A 281 11.68 -9.61 -4.43
CA ALA A 281 11.40 -11.03 -4.20
C ALA A 281 11.14 -11.36 -2.72
#